data_97305c67a03f9310cf27134ed99a5350
#
_entry.id   97305c67a03f9310cf27134ed99a5350
#
_cell.length_a   1.000
_cell.length_b   1.000
_cell.length_c   1.000
_cell.angle_alpha   90.00
_cell.angle_beta   90.00
_cell.angle_gamma   90.00
#
_symmetry.space_group_name_H-M   'P 1'
#
loop_
_entity.id
_entity.type
_entity.pdbx_description
1 polymer ?
#
loop_
_entity_poly.entity_id
_entity_poly.type
_entity_poly.pdbx_seq_one_letter_code
_entity_poly.pdbx_strand_id
1 'polypeptide(L)'
;MRSAVAGMRQICRRLLRDKRANFAVMTALSAPVALVLTAFAVDQGALFNERRAAQSIVDLAAITAAANLNNAETAVLTTLSDNGISSVAVQKAGTTIAPTATKAVVQIVPGRYTGLSSIATGSRFEANKLPYNAVRVLLKKQGTLYFGASLMAPPVIGTTATANAQAQAAFSVGSRLLAVNDGLLNALLKGLVGGNISLSVMDYNSLIAADINVLSFVDALAVQLNMTGVSYSDVLASKASIGQIATAMANVPGLGNTAKLALQSVASKATSTVQIPLSHLVDLGTVGRLALGQKPSGLGVDASAMGMLTAAASLANGTNQAQLDLGVTVPGLTATTLNVAIGEPMQSSPWLAVGEAGTVVRTAQTRIKLLASVTVGNSNIGGGTSLLSVTLPLHIEIAYAEAKLTDISCPTGPESIKVTIATRPGVVEAHLAASSADGNPGAFADFTKPQSFYNTEIAAVRLLLVPLLSVKGSAAFAMTNMTSTDLVFNYSDIAAKTIKTVSTQNLTQSLTTSLVSNLSLTANVLGLPINLNALLGTVKPAVVALLNSVTAPVDTLVYNVLAALGVSVGQADVRVTGATCGRSVLVQ
;
A
#
# COMPACT_ATOMS: atom_id res chain seq x y z
N MET A 1 -57.01 41.11 -79.80
CA MET A 1 -55.82 41.16 -78.97
C MET A 1 -55.55 42.48 -78.22
N ARG A 2 -55.89 43.64 -78.73
CA ARG A 2 -55.65 44.95 -78.09
C ARG A 2 -56.52 45.23 -76.83
N SER A 3 -57.71 44.66 -76.70
CA SER A 3 -58.60 44.88 -75.52
C SER A 3 -58.18 44.09 -74.29
N ALA A 4 -57.63 42.85 -74.46
CA ALA A 4 -57.19 42.01 -73.37
C ALA A 4 -55.92 42.55 -72.65
N VAL A 5 -55.03 43.16 -73.42
CA VAL A 5 -53.79 43.81 -72.88
C VAL A 5 -54.12 45.10 -72.12
N ALA A 6 -55.14 45.86 -72.55
CA ALA A 6 -55.57 47.05 -71.87
C ALA A 6 -56.28 46.69 -70.50
N GLY A 7 -57.07 45.60 -70.46
CA GLY A 7 -57.66 45.09 -69.22
C GLY A 7 -56.63 44.63 -68.18
N MET A 8 -55.62 43.92 -68.64
CA MET A 8 -54.54 43.42 -67.78
C MET A 8 -53.68 44.55 -67.22
N ARG A 9 -53.38 45.60 -68.02
CA ARG A 9 -52.71 46.82 -67.54
C ARG A 9 -53.53 47.58 -66.50
N GLN A 10 -54.89 47.59 -66.64
CA GLN A 10 -55.76 48.28 -65.69
C GLN A 10 -55.86 47.51 -64.39
N ILE A 11 -55.87 46.19 -64.41
CA ILE A 11 -55.84 45.32 -63.24
C ILE A 11 -54.49 45.47 -62.52
N CYS A 12 -53.37 45.40 -63.19
CA CYS A 12 -52.07 45.63 -62.59
C CYS A 12 -51.92 47.06 -61.98
N ARG A 13 -52.50 48.10 -62.63
CA ARG A 13 -52.48 49.45 -62.04
C ARG A 13 -53.38 49.62 -60.82
N ARG A 14 -54.53 48.88 -60.75
CA ARG A 14 -55.38 48.84 -59.54
C ARG A 14 -54.71 48.10 -58.40
N LEU A 15 -54.07 46.95 -58.68
CA LEU A 15 -53.28 46.20 -57.67
C LEU A 15 -52.11 47.00 -57.13
N LEU A 16 -51.41 47.81 -57.98
CA LEU A 16 -50.30 48.65 -57.52
C LEU A 16 -50.74 49.92 -56.74
N ARG A 17 -52.05 50.32 -56.82
CA ARG A 17 -52.64 51.47 -56.10
C ARG A 17 -53.45 51.02 -54.86
N ASP A 18 -53.79 49.76 -54.73
CA ASP A 18 -54.56 49.28 -53.62
C ASP A 18 -53.66 49.06 -52.39
N LYS A 19 -53.67 50.01 -51.48
CA LYS A 19 -52.91 49.92 -50.20
C LYS A 19 -53.40 48.77 -49.31
N ARG A 20 -54.56 48.16 -49.55
CA ARG A 20 -55.06 46.97 -48.83
C ARG A 20 -54.40 45.70 -49.35
N ALA A 21 -53.90 45.65 -50.60
CA ALA A 21 -53.12 44.55 -51.16
C ALA A 21 -51.69 44.50 -50.61
N ASN A 22 -51.20 45.55 -49.99
CA ASN A 22 -49.85 45.63 -49.45
C ASN A 22 -49.60 44.52 -48.38
N PHE A 23 -50.62 44.16 -47.62
CA PHE A 23 -50.53 43.11 -46.62
C PHE A 23 -50.36 41.70 -47.29
N ALA A 24 -51.07 41.43 -48.34
CA ALA A 24 -50.98 40.18 -49.10
C ALA A 24 -49.58 40.03 -49.81
N VAL A 25 -49.06 41.15 -50.36
CA VAL A 25 -47.70 41.17 -50.95
C VAL A 25 -46.61 41.03 -49.88
N MET A 26 -46.73 41.73 -48.77
CA MET A 26 -45.79 41.55 -47.66
C MET A 26 -45.84 40.12 -47.10
N THR A 27 -47.00 39.52 -46.94
CA THR A 27 -47.15 38.13 -46.49
C THR A 27 -46.57 37.18 -47.55
N ALA A 28 -46.84 37.41 -48.84
CA ALA A 28 -46.31 36.58 -49.92
C ALA A 28 -44.76 36.63 -50.02
N LEU A 29 -44.15 37.77 -49.70
CA LEU A 29 -42.69 37.92 -49.64
C LEU A 29 -42.06 37.40 -48.35
N SER A 30 -42.73 37.56 -47.22
CA SER A 30 -42.23 37.11 -45.93
C SER A 30 -42.45 35.62 -45.66
N ALA A 31 -43.55 35.03 -46.18
CA ALA A 31 -43.85 33.61 -45.96
C ALA A 31 -42.77 32.63 -46.40
N PRO A 32 -42.17 32.77 -47.60
CA PRO A 32 -41.04 31.92 -47.99
C PRO A 32 -39.82 32.05 -47.06
N VAL A 33 -39.50 33.28 -46.61
CA VAL A 33 -38.42 33.53 -45.66
C VAL A 33 -38.73 32.90 -44.28
N ALA A 34 -39.97 33.06 -43.83
CA ALA A 34 -40.40 32.44 -42.57
C ALA A 34 -40.36 30.91 -42.66
N LEU A 35 -40.77 30.33 -43.78
CA LEU A 35 -40.71 28.87 -44.03
C LEU A 35 -39.26 28.35 -44.02
N VAL A 36 -38.33 29.07 -44.67
CA VAL A 36 -36.89 28.69 -44.69
C VAL A 36 -36.29 28.78 -43.29
N LEU A 37 -36.60 29.85 -42.54
CA LEU A 37 -36.12 29.98 -41.15
C LEU A 37 -36.67 28.90 -40.25
N THR A 38 -37.97 28.56 -40.40
CA THR A 38 -38.62 27.48 -39.64
C THR A 38 -38.02 26.13 -40.01
N ALA A 39 -37.80 25.84 -41.27
CA ALA A 39 -37.17 24.63 -41.77
C ALA A 39 -35.72 24.48 -41.18
N PHE A 40 -34.96 25.57 -41.22
CA PHE A 40 -33.62 25.58 -40.59
C PHE A 40 -33.68 25.38 -39.08
N ALA A 41 -34.62 26.01 -38.38
CA ALA A 41 -34.77 25.85 -36.95
C ALA A 41 -35.13 24.40 -36.57
N VAL A 42 -35.99 23.74 -37.37
CA VAL A 42 -36.36 22.32 -37.15
C VAL A 42 -35.13 21.41 -37.37
N ASP A 43 -34.38 21.60 -38.43
CA ASP A 43 -33.17 20.79 -38.68
C ASP A 43 -32.12 21.00 -37.57
N GLN A 44 -31.89 22.22 -37.13
CA GLN A 44 -30.99 22.49 -36.01
C GLN A 44 -31.49 21.86 -34.70
N GLY A 45 -32.79 21.96 -34.41
CA GLY A 45 -33.39 21.31 -33.25
C GLY A 45 -33.26 19.78 -33.30
N ALA A 46 -33.48 19.20 -34.46
CA ALA A 46 -33.33 17.77 -34.67
C ALA A 46 -31.87 17.30 -34.47
N LEU A 47 -30.91 18.00 -35.08
CA LEU A 47 -29.48 17.70 -34.90
C LEU A 47 -29.01 17.83 -33.46
N PHE A 48 -29.50 18.86 -32.74
CA PHE A 48 -29.22 19.04 -31.32
C PHE A 48 -29.76 17.87 -30.49
N ASN A 49 -31.00 17.46 -30.77
CA ASN A 49 -31.62 16.32 -30.06
C ASN A 49 -30.90 14.99 -30.36
N GLU A 50 -30.53 14.75 -31.63
CA GLU A 50 -29.74 13.58 -32.02
C GLU A 50 -28.37 13.56 -31.35
N ARG A 51 -27.69 14.70 -31.24
CA ARG A 51 -26.41 14.81 -30.55
C ARG A 51 -26.55 14.48 -29.06
N ARG A 52 -27.62 14.97 -28.41
CA ARG A 52 -27.90 14.68 -27.02
C ARG A 52 -28.19 13.21 -26.77
N ALA A 53 -29.00 12.61 -27.65
CA ALA A 53 -29.30 11.17 -27.58
C ALA A 53 -28.03 10.33 -27.80
N ALA A 54 -27.22 10.66 -28.81
CA ALA A 54 -25.95 9.99 -29.06
C ALA A 54 -24.96 10.13 -27.88
N GLN A 55 -24.91 11.32 -27.22
CA GLN A 55 -24.08 11.51 -26.02
C GLN A 55 -24.53 10.58 -24.90
N SER A 56 -25.82 10.52 -24.60
CA SER A 56 -26.35 9.64 -23.54
C SER A 56 -26.00 8.17 -23.78
N ILE A 57 -26.06 7.71 -25.05
CA ILE A 57 -25.71 6.33 -25.42
C ILE A 57 -24.20 6.10 -25.26
N VAL A 58 -23.37 7.05 -25.66
CA VAL A 58 -21.90 6.96 -25.52
C VAL A 58 -21.46 7.01 -24.06
N ASP A 59 -22.14 7.80 -23.24
CA ASP A 59 -21.93 7.84 -21.79
C ASP A 59 -22.17 6.46 -21.16
N LEU A 60 -23.30 5.82 -21.51
CA LEU A 60 -23.61 4.48 -21.04
C LEU A 60 -22.61 3.44 -21.59
N ALA A 61 -22.23 3.55 -22.86
CA ALA A 61 -21.25 2.64 -23.47
C ALA A 61 -19.87 2.77 -22.84
N ALA A 62 -19.45 3.98 -22.46
CA ALA A 62 -18.20 4.18 -21.74
C ALA A 62 -18.24 3.57 -20.33
N ILE A 63 -19.37 3.73 -19.60
CA ILE A 63 -19.56 3.13 -18.27
C ILE A 63 -19.49 1.60 -18.36
N THR A 64 -20.21 0.99 -19.30
CA THR A 64 -20.22 -0.47 -19.47
C THR A 64 -18.86 -1.01 -19.92
N ALA A 65 -18.14 -0.29 -20.79
CA ALA A 65 -16.80 -0.63 -21.21
C ALA A 65 -15.80 -0.56 -20.05
N ALA A 66 -15.88 0.48 -19.22
CA ALA A 66 -15.00 0.63 -18.05
C ALA A 66 -15.26 -0.46 -17.00
N ALA A 67 -16.52 -0.91 -16.86
CA ALA A 67 -16.87 -2.06 -16.01
C ALA A 67 -16.33 -3.39 -16.54
N ASN A 68 -16.01 -3.48 -17.83
CA ASN A 68 -15.59 -4.70 -18.54
C ASN A 68 -14.33 -4.46 -19.36
N LEU A 69 -13.27 -3.94 -18.73
CA LEU A 69 -12.03 -3.52 -19.40
C LEU A 69 -11.43 -4.58 -20.32
N ASN A 70 -11.48 -5.85 -19.93
CA ASN A 70 -10.94 -6.96 -20.73
C ASN A 70 -11.77 -7.26 -21.98
N ASN A 71 -13.05 -6.87 -22.00
CA ASN A 71 -14.00 -7.06 -23.11
C ASN A 71 -14.68 -5.74 -23.49
N ALA A 72 -13.95 -4.63 -23.36
CA ALA A 72 -14.49 -3.28 -23.55
C ALA A 72 -15.13 -3.08 -24.94
N GLU A 73 -14.55 -3.66 -26.01
CA GLU A 73 -15.08 -3.57 -27.36
C GLU A 73 -16.46 -4.23 -27.48
N THR A 74 -16.59 -5.46 -26.98
CA THR A 74 -17.88 -6.18 -26.97
C THR A 74 -18.92 -5.42 -26.15
N ALA A 75 -18.56 -4.91 -24.97
CA ALA A 75 -19.47 -4.15 -24.11
C ALA A 75 -19.98 -2.88 -24.78
N VAL A 76 -19.12 -2.14 -25.49
CA VAL A 76 -19.53 -0.96 -26.27
C VAL A 76 -20.47 -1.33 -27.39
N LEU A 77 -20.13 -2.34 -28.21
CA LEU A 77 -20.94 -2.73 -29.36
C LEU A 77 -22.32 -3.23 -28.94
N THR A 78 -22.41 -4.02 -27.88
CA THR A 78 -23.68 -4.48 -27.32
C THR A 78 -24.52 -3.28 -26.83
N THR A 79 -23.91 -2.35 -26.06
CA THR A 79 -24.62 -1.17 -25.55
C THR A 79 -25.13 -0.29 -26.69
N LEU A 80 -24.34 -0.07 -27.75
CA LEU A 80 -24.75 0.69 -28.92
C LEU A 80 -25.93 -0.01 -29.65
N SER A 81 -25.85 -1.31 -29.84
CA SER A 81 -26.91 -2.11 -30.49
C SER A 81 -28.22 -2.07 -29.71
N ASP A 82 -28.16 -2.26 -28.37
CA ASP A 82 -29.33 -2.26 -27.48
C ASP A 82 -30.04 -0.89 -27.45
N ASN A 83 -29.29 0.17 -27.78
CA ASN A 83 -29.81 1.54 -27.85
C ASN A 83 -30.05 2.03 -29.30
N GLY A 84 -30.25 1.11 -30.25
CA GLY A 84 -30.69 1.40 -31.62
C GLY A 84 -29.57 1.78 -32.60
N ILE A 85 -28.29 1.68 -32.21
CA ILE A 85 -27.16 1.88 -33.12
C ILE A 85 -26.53 0.52 -33.46
N SER A 86 -27.22 -0.27 -34.28
CA SER A 86 -26.84 -1.66 -34.58
C SER A 86 -25.77 -1.81 -35.66
N SER A 87 -25.67 -0.83 -36.58
CA SER A 87 -24.66 -0.86 -37.67
C SER A 87 -23.48 0.05 -37.30
N VAL A 88 -22.40 -0.57 -36.81
CA VAL A 88 -21.22 0.17 -36.31
C VAL A 88 -19.94 -0.39 -36.91
N ALA A 89 -19.04 0.49 -37.36
CA ALA A 89 -17.68 0.14 -37.70
C ALA A 89 -16.75 0.52 -36.55
N VAL A 90 -15.87 -0.39 -36.11
CA VAL A 90 -14.84 -0.10 -35.10
C VAL A 90 -13.62 0.52 -35.80
N GLN A 91 -13.29 1.75 -35.41
CA GLN A 91 -12.10 2.44 -35.90
C GLN A 91 -10.90 2.09 -34.99
N LYS A 92 -9.90 1.41 -35.57
CA LYS A 92 -8.64 1.11 -34.86
C LYS A 92 -7.67 2.30 -34.93
N ALA A 93 -6.69 2.31 -34.05
CA ALA A 93 -5.64 3.32 -34.05
C ALA A 93 -4.92 3.38 -35.43
N GLY A 94 -4.68 4.59 -35.92
CA GLY A 94 -4.03 4.81 -37.22
C GLY A 94 -4.95 4.67 -38.45
N THR A 95 -6.25 4.32 -38.28
CA THR A 95 -7.23 4.27 -39.38
C THR A 95 -8.23 5.41 -39.24
N THR A 96 -8.71 5.94 -40.38
CA THR A 96 -9.80 6.92 -40.40
C THR A 96 -10.95 6.36 -41.22
N ILE A 97 -12.10 6.17 -40.57
CA ILE A 97 -13.33 5.70 -41.21
C ILE A 97 -14.34 6.85 -41.11
N ALA A 98 -14.97 7.20 -42.23
CA ALA A 98 -16.06 8.17 -42.25
C ALA A 98 -17.40 7.44 -42.00
N PRO A 99 -18.29 8.04 -41.18
CA PRO A 99 -19.62 7.51 -40.99
C PRO A 99 -20.48 7.70 -42.25
N THR A 100 -21.43 6.81 -42.49
CA THR A 100 -22.42 6.91 -43.57
C THR A 100 -23.83 7.05 -42.99
N ALA A 101 -24.83 7.26 -43.84
CA ALA A 101 -26.22 7.36 -43.40
C ALA A 101 -26.73 6.09 -42.66
N THR A 102 -26.13 4.94 -42.97
CA THR A 102 -26.53 3.63 -42.39
C THR A 102 -25.51 3.04 -41.42
N LYS A 103 -24.31 3.64 -41.30
CA LYS A 103 -23.24 3.03 -40.52
C LYS A 103 -22.51 4.10 -39.67
N ALA A 104 -22.63 3.96 -38.36
CA ALA A 104 -21.87 4.74 -37.41
C ALA A 104 -20.43 4.23 -37.27
N VAL A 105 -19.54 5.04 -36.75
CA VAL A 105 -18.14 4.68 -36.46
C VAL A 105 -17.85 4.91 -34.99
N VAL A 106 -17.32 3.89 -34.31
CA VAL A 106 -16.89 4.00 -32.91
C VAL A 106 -15.39 3.75 -32.80
N GLN A 107 -14.74 4.55 -31.97
CA GLN A 107 -13.38 4.31 -31.54
C GLN A 107 -13.37 4.06 -30.02
N ILE A 108 -12.72 3.00 -29.60
CA ILE A 108 -12.64 2.57 -28.21
C ILE A 108 -11.19 2.58 -27.81
N VAL A 109 -10.86 3.41 -26.83
CA VAL A 109 -9.47 3.64 -26.41
C VAL A 109 -9.35 3.30 -24.92
N PRO A 110 -8.76 2.15 -24.57
CA PRO A 110 -8.40 1.86 -23.19
C PRO A 110 -7.26 2.75 -22.76
N GLY A 111 -7.17 3.04 -21.47
CA GLY A 111 -6.12 3.89 -20.94
C GLY A 111 -6.14 3.97 -19.43
N ARG A 112 -5.31 4.86 -18.91
CA ARG A 112 -5.24 5.16 -17.48
C ARG A 112 -5.78 6.54 -17.20
N TYR A 113 -6.71 6.63 -16.26
CA TYR A 113 -7.24 7.88 -15.73
C TYR A 113 -6.69 8.13 -14.34
N THR A 114 -6.21 9.35 -14.09
CA THR A 114 -5.71 9.80 -12.79
C THR A 114 -6.53 11.00 -12.32
N GLY A 115 -7.33 10.80 -11.26
CA GLY A 115 -8.29 11.79 -10.75
C GLY A 115 -7.70 12.88 -9.85
N LEU A 116 -6.38 13.13 -9.86
CA LEU A 116 -5.74 14.14 -9.01
C LEU A 116 -6.11 15.56 -9.47
N SER A 117 -6.50 16.41 -8.52
CA SER A 117 -6.85 17.81 -8.79
C SER A 117 -5.67 18.65 -9.32
N SER A 118 -4.44 18.25 -8.99
CA SER A 118 -3.21 18.89 -9.48
C SER A 118 -2.93 18.67 -10.97
N ILE A 119 -3.60 17.68 -11.60
CA ILE A 119 -3.44 17.38 -13.03
C ILE A 119 -4.57 18.08 -13.79
N ALA A 120 -4.20 18.83 -14.85
CA ALA A 120 -5.16 19.47 -15.72
C ALA A 120 -6.14 18.44 -16.32
N THR A 121 -7.43 18.78 -16.43
CA THR A 121 -8.51 17.87 -16.84
C THR A 121 -8.19 17.12 -18.14
N GLY A 122 -7.65 17.81 -19.15
CA GLY A 122 -7.29 17.21 -20.44
C GLY A 122 -6.17 16.17 -20.38
N SER A 123 -5.33 16.21 -19.34
CA SER A 123 -4.17 15.32 -19.16
C SER A 123 -4.42 14.18 -18.19
N ARG A 124 -5.63 14.10 -17.61
CA ARG A 124 -5.98 13.04 -16.65
C ARG A 124 -6.16 11.66 -17.29
N PHE A 125 -6.53 11.62 -18.55
CA PHE A 125 -6.65 10.37 -19.32
C PHE A 125 -5.46 10.19 -20.25
N GLU A 126 -4.67 9.14 -20.00
CA GLU A 126 -3.54 8.72 -20.82
C GLU A 126 -3.92 7.48 -21.63
N ALA A 127 -4.04 7.65 -22.95
CA ALA A 127 -4.44 6.57 -23.85
C ALA A 127 -3.37 5.46 -23.90
N ASN A 128 -3.81 4.20 -23.90
CA ASN A 128 -2.96 3.00 -24.00
C ASN A 128 -1.89 2.85 -22.90
N LYS A 129 -2.04 3.54 -21.78
CA LYS A 129 -1.11 3.44 -20.64
C LYS A 129 -1.57 2.38 -19.64
N LEU A 130 -0.75 1.40 -19.41
CA LEU A 130 -0.97 0.35 -18.41
C LEU A 130 -0.64 0.84 -16.97
N PRO A 131 -1.28 0.26 -15.94
CA PRO A 131 -2.45 -0.62 -16.00
C PRO A 131 -3.71 0.17 -16.40
N TYR A 132 -4.56 -0.46 -17.23
CA TYR A 132 -5.82 0.17 -17.66
C TYR A 132 -6.82 0.23 -16.51
N ASN A 133 -7.40 1.41 -16.29
CA ASN A 133 -8.51 1.62 -15.37
C ASN A 133 -9.65 2.47 -15.97
N ALA A 134 -9.53 2.85 -17.23
CA ALA A 134 -10.51 3.70 -17.91
C ALA A 134 -10.64 3.35 -19.39
N VAL A 135 -11.79 3.69 -19.95
CA VAL A 135 -12.05 3.61 -21.40
C VAL A 135 -12.63 4.93 -21.88
N ARG A 136 -12.10 5.42 -23.01
CA ARG A 136 -12.67 6.52 -23.76
C ARG A 136 -13.35 5.98 -25.00
N VAL A 137 -14.63 6.32 -25.16
CA VAL A 137 -15.45 5.95 -26.32
C VAL A 137 -15.75 7.20 -27.14
N LEU A 138 -15.46 7.16 -28.43
CA LEU A 138 -15.76 8.21 -29.39
C LEU A 138 -16.70 7.64 -30.45
N LEU A 139 -17.86 8.23 -30.61
CA LEU A 139 -18.85 7.84 -31.62
C LEU A 139 -18.97 8.96 -32.65
N LYS A 140 -19.00 8.58 -33.92
CA LYS A 140 -19.32 9.45 -35.05
C LYS A 140 -20.48 8.83 -35.83
N LYS A 141 -21.55 9.60 -36.04
CA LYS A 141 -22.68 9.23 -36.88
C LYS A 141 -23.06 10.39 -37.79
N GLN A 142 -23.67 10.08 -38.92
CA GLN A 142 -24.25 11.12 -39.78
C GLN A 142 -25.57 11.62 -39.14
N GLY A 143 -25.76 12.92 -39.10
CA GLY A 143 -27.00 13.53 -38.60
C GLY A 143 -28.10 13.47 -39.64
N THR A 144 -29.35 13.64 -39.23
CA THR A 144 -30.52 13.67 -40.09
C THR A 144 -30.96 15.10 -40.37
N LEU A 145 -31.10 15.45 -41.66
CA LEU A 145 -31.70 16.71 -42.10
C LEU A 145 -33.06 16.38 -42.73
N TYR A 146 -34.09 17.06 -42.26
CA TYR A 146 -35.46 16.86 -42.76
C TYR A 146 -35.75 17.79 -43.94
N PHE A 147 -35.29 19.00 -43.88
CA PHE A 147 -35.55 20.06 -44.88
C PHE A 147 -34.30 20.43 -45.68
N GLY A 148 -33.16 20.48 -45.00
CA GLY A 148 -31.88 20.89 -45.58
C GLY A 148 -31.17 19.80 -46.40
N ALA A 149 -31.66 18.57 -46.44
CA ALA A 149 -30.98 17.43 -47.08
C ALA A 149 -30.77 17.61 -48.60
N SER A 150 -31.60 18.44 -49.24
CA SER A 150 -31.48 18.79 -50.67
C SER A 150 -30.48 19.93 -50.94
N LEU A 151 -30.10 20.67 -49.91
CA LEU A 151 -29.26 21.88 -49.99
C LEU A 151 -27.84 21.64 -49.50
N MET A 152 -27.65 20.73 -48.53
CA MET A 152 -26.36 20.45 -47.95
C MET A 152 -26.22 18.99 -47.50
N ALA A 153 -24.99 18.50 -47.45
CA ALA A 153 -24.71 17.17 -46.94
C ALA A 153 -25.01 17.11 -45.42
N PRO A 154 -25.61 16.02 -44.89
CA PRO A 154 -25.83 15.87 -43.48
C PRO A 154 -24.53 15.98 -42.68
N PRO A 155 -24.49 16.79 -41.63
CA PRO A 155 -23.31 16.97 -40.81
C PRO A 155 -22.98 15.70 -40.00
N VAL A 156 -21.69 15.53 -39.67
CA VAL A 156 -21.26 14.45 -38.79
C VAL A 156 -21.43 14.88 -37.33
N ILE A 157 -22.21 14.12 -36.56
CA ILE A 157 -22.35 14.26 -35.13
C ILE A 157 -21.25 13.44 -34.47
N GLY A 158 -20.37 14.12 -33.71
CA GLY A 158 -19.34 13.49 -32.89
C GLY A 158 -19.67 13.62 -31.41
N THR A 159 -19.58 12.52 -30.66
CA THR A 159 -19.74 12.48 -29.21
C THR A 159 -18.61 11.67 -28.57
N THR A 160 -18.22 12.02 -27.36
CA THR A 160 -17.17 11.33 -26.62
C THR A 160 -17.51 11.23 -25.15
N ALA A 161 -17.14 10.13 -24.53
CA ALA A 161 -17.24 9.93 -23.09
C ALA A 161 -16.02 9.15 -22.61
N THR A 162 -15.59 9.46 -21.40
CA THR A 162 -14.56 8.71 -20.69
C THR A 162 -15.13 8.22 -19.37
N ALA A 163 -15.06 6.93 -19.13
CA ALA A 163 -15.44 6.34 -17.86
C ALA A 163 -14.25 5.61 -17.23
N ASN A 164 -14.22 5.62 -15.92
CA ASN A 164 -13.18 4.99 -15.10
C ASN A 164 -13.83 3.99 -14.14
N ALA A 165 -13.26 2.80 -14.01
CA ALA A 165 -13.58 1.82 -12.98
C ALA A 165 -12.39 1.69 -12.04
N GLN A 166 -12.51 2.21 -10.84
CA GLN A 166 -11.47 2.15 -9.83
C GLN A 166 -11.62 0.87 -9.00
N ALA A 167 -10.89 -0.17 -9.39
CA ALA A 167 -10.71 -1.33 -8.54
C ALA A 167 -9.75 -0.99 -7.39
N GLN A 168 -10.08 -1.39 -6.17
CA GLN A 168 -9.29 -1.11 -4.98
C GLN A 168 -9.11 -2.36 -4.15
N ALA A 169 -7.96 -2.48 -3.49
CA ALA A 169 -7.71 -3.53 -2.53
C ALA A 169 -7.15 -2.95 -1.23
N ALA A 170 -7.56 -3.55 -0.11
CA ALA A 170 -7.02 -3.30 1.21
C ALA A 170 -5.99 -4.37 1.54
N PHE A 171 -4.76 -4.00 1.80
CA PHE A 171 -3.69 -4.94 2.08
C PHE A 171 -2.66 -4.38 3.06
N SER A 172 -1.95 -5.30 3.72
CA SER A 172 -0.87 -4.98 4.65
C SER A 172 0.31 -5.90 4.43
N VAL A 173 1.50 -5.46 4.86
CA VAL A 173 2.72 -6.26 4.88
C VAL A 173 3.27 -6.31 6.31
N GLY A 174 3.79 -7.47 6.72
CA GLY A 174 4.36 -7.65 8.05
C GLY A 174 4.92 -9.05 8.20
N SER A 175 5.06 -9.51 9.44
CA SER A 175 5.36 -10.90 9.76
C SER A 175 4.38 -11.45 10.79
N ARG A 176 4.18 -12.74 10.74
CA ARG A 176 3.29 -13.44 11.68
C ARG A 176 3.95 -13.59 13.03
N LEU A 177 3.26 -13.18 14.08
CA LEU A 177 3.56 -13.61 15.44
C LEU A 177 2.96 -15.02 15.64
N LEU A 178 3.79 -16.07 15.50
CA LEU A 178 3.33 -17.46 15.56
C LEU A 178 3.32 -18.04 16.97
N ALA A 179 4.21 -17.55 17.84
CA ALA A 179 4.30 -17.96 19.23
C ALA A 179 4.77 -16.79 20.08
N VAL A 180 4.21 -16.66 21.26
CA VAL A 180 4.48 -15.55 22.16
C VAL A 180 5.24 -16.03 23.37
N ASN A 181 6.41 -15.43 23.61
CA ASN A 181 7.01 -15.39 24.93
C ASN A 181 6.53 -14.10 25.60
N ASP A 182 5.57 -14.20 26.50
CA ASP A 182 4.91 -13.07 27.16
C ASP A 182 5.89 -12.14 27.89
N GLY A 183 6.92 -12.68 28.51
CA GLY A 183 7.96 -11.89 29.19
C GLY A 183 8.72 -10.98 28.24
N LEU A 184 9.13 -11.49 27.09
CA LEU A 184 9.86 -10.71 26.08
C LEU A 184 8.96 -9.66 25.44
N LEU A 185 7.73 -10.02 25.07
CA LEU A 185 6.81 -9.11 24.40
C LEU A 185 6.34 -7.98 25.35
N ASN A 186 6.10 -8.29 26.62
CA ASN A 186 5.82 -7.29 27.65
C ASN A 186 7.01 -6.33 27.85
N ALA A 187 8.24 -6.87 27.89
CA ALA A 187 9.44 -6.05 28.01
C ALA A 187 9.60 -5.12 26.78
N LEU A 188 9.35 -5.62 25.58
CA LEU A 188 9.41 -4.84 24.34
C LEU A 188 8.33 -3.74 24.30
N LEU A 189 7.07 -4.08 24.59
CA LEU A 189 5.99 -3.09 24.67
C LEU A 189 6.28 -2.04 25.74
N LYS A 190 6.78 -2.43 26.91
CA LYS A 190 7.22 -1.49 27.94
C LYS A 190 8.31 -0.55 27.44
N GLY A 191 9.30 -1.06 26.69
CA GLY A 191 10.38 -0.25 26.12
C GLY A 191 9.89 0.72 25.04
N LEU A 192 8.91 0.32 24.22
CA LEU A 192 8.40 1.15 23.12
C LEU A 192 7.32 2.15 23.56
N VAL A 193 6.40 1.73 24.41
CA VAL A 193 5.20 2.50 24.77
C VAL A 193 5.37 3.22 26.11
N GLY A 194 6.35 2.82 26.88
CA GLY A 194 6.51 3.23 28.28
C GLY A 194 5.47 2.57 29.19
N GLY A 195 5.62 2.74 30.49
CA GLY A 195 4.68 2.18 31.46
C GLY A 195 4.83 0.67 31.72
N ASN A 196 4.18 0.19 32.77
CA ASN A 196 4.25 -1.21 33.18
C ASN A 196 3.14 -2.04 32.52
N ILE A 197 3.34 -2.36 31.23
CA ILE A 197 2.44 -3.23 30.48
C ILE A 197 2.72 -4.69 30.91
N SER A 198 1.66 -5.41 31.29
CA SER A 198 1.71 -6.81 31.64
C SER A 198 0.47 -7.50 31.04
N LEU A 199 0.64 -8.08 29.89
CA LEU A 199 -0.36 -8.88 29.18
C LEU A 199 -0.02 -10.35 29.37
N SER A 200 -1.04 -11.18 29.53
CA SER A 200 -0.89 -12.64 29.59
C SER A 200 -0.80 -13.25 28.18
N VAL A 201 -0.37 -14.50 28.07
CA VAL A 201 -0.40 -15.26 26.82
C VAL A 201 -1.81 -15.29 26.21
N MET A 202 -2.85 -15.36 27.04
CA MET A 202 -4.25 -15.35 26.59
C MET A 202 -4.61 -13.99 25.97
N ASP A 203 -4.15 -12.87 26.55
CA ASP A 203 -4.36 -11.53 25.99
C ASP A 203 -3.71 -11.40 24.63
N TYR A 204 -2.45 -11.83 24.49
CA TYR A 204 -1.75 -11.81 23.21
C TYR A 204 -2.44 -12.67 22.15
N ASN A 205 -2.82 -13.90 22.49
CA ASN A 205 -3.53 -14.79 21.58
C ASN A 205 -4.87 -14.19 21.14
N SER A 206 -5.58 -13.52 22.05
CA SER A 206 -6.82 -12.83 21.71
C SER A 206 -6.61 -11.65 20.75
N LEU A 207 -5.53 -10.89 20.92
CA LEU A 207 -5.16 -9.78 20.02
C LEU A 207 -4.69 -10.29 18.65
N ILE A 208 -3.97 -11.41 18.61
CA ILE A 208 -3.53 -12.05 17.36
C ILE A 208 -4.72 -12.56 16.55
N ALA A 209 -5.70 -13.16 17.23
CA ALA A 209 -6.90 -13.73 16.61
C ALA A 209 -7.95 -12.66 16.22
N ALA A 210 -7.85 -11.46 16.78
CA ALA A 210 -8.83 -10.40 16.55
C ALA A 210 -8.50 -9.58 15.30
N ASP A 211 -9.53 -9.36 14.49
CA ASP A 211 -9.50 -8.38 13.40
C ASP A 211 -10.29 -7.13 13.80
N ILE A 212 -9.75 -5.98 13.47
CA ILE A 212 -10.35 -4.65 13.69
C ILE A 212 -10.76 -4.08 12.35
N ASN A 213 -12.03 -3.69 12.22
CA ASN A 213 -12.45 -2.91 11.07
C ASN A 213 -11.86 -1.49 11.14
N VAL A 214 -11.01 -1.16 10.18
CA VAL A 214 -10.21 0.07 10.18
C VAL A 214 -11.06 1.32 10.09
N LEU A 215 -12.17 1.30 9.33
CA LEU A 215 -13.07 2.45 9.25
C LEU A 215 -13.75 2.70 10.60
N SER A 216 -14.22 1.63 11.26
CA SER A 216 -14.78 1.75 12.61
C SER A 216 -13.74 2.19 13.65
N PHE A 217 -12.49 1.81 13.48
CA PHE A 217 -11.37 2.30 14.29
C PHE A 217 -11.17 3.80 14.10
N VAL A 218 -11.17 4.30 12.85
CA VAL A 218 -11.02 5.73 12.58
C VAL A 218 -12.23 6.52 13.09
N ASP A 219 -13.47 5.96 13.00
CA ASP A 219 -14.66 6.55 13.63
C ASP A 219 -14.48 6.70 15.15
N ALA A 220 -14.02 5.63 15.83
CA ALA A 220 -13.75 5.67 17.28
C ALA A 220 -12.61 6.63 17.64
N LEU A 221 -11.58 6.71 16.78
CA LEU A 221 -10.45 7.62 16.99
C LEU A 221 -10.85 9.08 16.81
N ALA A 222 -11.74 9.40 15.86
CA ALA A 222 -12.27 10.74 15.69
C ALA A 222 -12.97 11.24 16.97
N VAL A 223 -13.71 10.34 17.66
CA VAL A 223 -14.32 10.65 18.97
C VAL A 223 -13.24 10.97 20.02
N GLN A 224 -12.15 10.21 20.06
CA GLN A 224 -11.03 10.46 21.00
C GLN A 224 -10.30 11.78 20.72
N LEU A 225 -10.30 12.23 19.47
CA LEU A 225 -9.68 13.47 19.02
C LEU A 225 -10.65 14.67 19.02
N ASN A 226 -11.91 14.47 19.43
CA ASN A 226 -12.99 15.47 19.40
C ASN A 226 -13.22 16.06 17.99
N MET A 227 -13.10 15.25 16.95
CA MET A 227 -13.32 15.63 15.55
C MET A 227 -14.73 15.22 15.11
N THR A 228 -15.50 16.18 14.61
CA THR A 228 -16.88 15.95 14.14
C THR A 228 -17.10 16.59 12.76
N GLY A 229 -17.90 15.95 11.92
CA GLY A 229 -18.24 16.48 10.59
C GLY A 229 -17.08 16.49 9.59
N VAL A 230 -16.08 15.63 9.78
CA VAL A 230 -14.87 15.51 8.97
C VAL A 230 -14.87 14.23 8.15
N SER A 231 -13.95 14.11 7.19
CA SER A 231 -13.70 12.88 6.44
C SER A 231 -12.72 11.96 7.19
N TYR A 232 -12.64 10.70 6.75
CA TYR A 232 -11.58 9.79 7.26
C TYR A 232 -10.17 10.32 7.00
N SER A 233 -9.94 10.97 5.84
CA SER A 233 -8.64 11.59 5.52
C SER A 233 -8.26 12.70 6.49
N ASP A 234 -9.23 13.49 6.97
CA ASP A 234 -8.96 14.56 7.94
C ASP A 234 -8.50 13.98 9.28
N VAL A 235 -9.11 12.88 9.73
CA VAL A 235 -8.68 12.17 10.94
C VAL A 235 -7.28 11.60 10.76
N LEU A 236 -7.00 10.94 9.63
CA LEU A 236 -5.69 10.34 9.35
C LEU A 236 -4.58 11.37 9.12
N ALA A 237 -4.91 12.60 8.73
CA ALA A 237 -3.95 13.71 8.66
C ALA A 237 -3.53 14.23 10.04
N SER A 238 -4.23 13.84 11.11
CA SER A 238 -3.93 14.24 12.48
C SER A 238 -2.92 13.30 13.14
N LYS A 239 -2.63 13.56 14.42
CA LYS A 239 -1.75 12.74 15.24
C LYS A 239 -2.48 12.26 16.49
N ALA A 240 -2.10 11.11 17.01
CA ALA A 240 -2.64 10.56 18.25
C ALA A 240 -1.56 9.90 19.10
N SER A 241 -1.74 9.87 20.41
CA SER A 241 -0.88 9.09 21.31
C SER A 241 -1.25 7.59 21.21
N ILE A 242 -0.31 6.73 21.58
CA ILE A 242 -0.56 5.28 21.62
C ILE A 242 -1.74 4.92 22.55
N GLY A 243 -1.92 5.68 23.64
CA GLY A 243 -3.05 5.51 24.55
C GLY A 243 -4.40 5.80 23.87
N GLN A 244 -4.48 6.89 23.08
CA GLN A 244 -5.67 7.22 22.29
C GLN A 244 -5.93 6.17 21.21
N ILE A 245 -4.90 5.70 20.50
CA ILE A 245 -5.00 4.65 19.49
C ILE A 245 -5.53 3.35 20.13
N ALA A 246 -4.92 2.88 21.23
CA ALA A 246 -5.35 1.67 21.92
C ALA A 246 -6.78 1.78 22.47
N THR A 247 -7.19 2.96 22.97
CA THR A 247 -8.56 3.25 23.40
C THR A 247 -9.54 3.18 22.22
N ALA A 248 -9.19 3.77 21.08
CA ALA A 248 -10.01 3.72 19.88
C ALA A 248 -10.17 2.27 19.37
N MET A 249 -9.08 1.49 19.35
CA MET A 249 -9.11 0.07 19.00
C MET A 249 -10.03 -0.74 19.93
N ALA A 250 -9.98 -0.50 21.24
CA ALA A 250 -10.82 -1.18 22.24
C ALA A 250 -12.32 -0.85 22.07
N ASN A 251 -12.64 0.27 21.45
CA ASN A 251 -14.02 0.73 21.23
C ASN A 251 -14.60 0.30 19.86
N VAL A 252 -13.85 -0.44 19.06
CA VAL A 252 -14.38 -0.97 17.79
C VAL A 252 -15.45 -2.02 18.05
N PRO A 253 -16.64 -1.91 17.41
CA PRO A 253 -17.70 -2.89 17.53
C PRO A 253 -17.27 -4.29 17.06
N GLY A 254 -17.71 -5.33 17.78
CA GLY A 254 -17.43 -6.73 17.41
C GLY A 254 -16.10 -7.28 17.93
N LEU A 255 -15.30 -6.50 18.63
CA LEU A 255 -14.07 -6.96 19.26
C LEU A 255 -14.39 -7.86 20.48
N GLY A 256 -13.73 -9.02 20.57
CA GLY A 256 -13.88 -9.94 21.70
C GLY A 256 -13.47 -9.31 23.04
N ASN A 257 -14.15 -9.67 24.13
CA ASN A 257 -13.94 -9.05 25.44
C ASN A 257 -12.49 -9.13 25.95
N THR A 258 -11.79 -10.25 25.74
CA THR A 258 -10.39 -10.42 26.18
C THR A 258 -9.48 -9.45 25.40
N ALA A 259 -9.61 -9.37 24.09
CA ALA A 259 -8.85 -8.42 23.28
C ALA A 259 -9.15 -6.96 23.66
N LYS A 260 -10.42 -6.64 23.94
CA LYS A 260 -10.82 -5.32 24.43
C LYS A 260 -10.15 -4.96 25.76
N LEU A 261 -10.17 -5.85 26.74
CA LEU A 261 -9.53 -5.64 28.04
C LEU A 261 -8.00 -5.50 27.91
N ALA A 262 -7.38 -6.31 27.04
CA ALA A 262 -5.95 -6.19 26.74
C ALA A 262 -5.60 -4.81 26.18
N LEU A 263 -6.36 -4.30 25.21
CA LEU A 263 -6.17 -2.95 24.64
C LEU A 263 -6.42 -1.84 25.67
N GLN A 264 -7.43 -1.98 26.52
CA GLN A 264 -7.68 -1.04 27.63
C GLN A 264 -6.53 -1.05 28.65
N SER A 265 -5.93 -2.22 28.92
CA SER A 265 -4.75 -2.31 29.78
C SER A 265 -3.56 -1.57 29.16
N VAL A 266 -3.32 -1.71 27.85
CA VAL A 266 -2.29 -0.93 27.14
C VAL A 266 -2.61 0.55 27.21
N ALA A 267 -3.84 0.95 26.88
CA ALA A 267 -4.27 2.35 26.87
C ALA A 267 -4.07 3.06 28.22
N SER A 268 -4.44 2.37 29.31
CA SER A 268 -4.35 2.95 30.68
C SER A 268 -2.93 3.01 31.24
N LYS A 269 -2.03 2.14 30.76
CA LYS A 269 -0.67 2.02 31.29
C LYS A 269 0.38 2.68 30.40
N ALA A 270 0.03 3.04 29.16
CA ALA A 270 0.92 3.73 28.22
C ALA A 270 1.28 5.12 28.77
N THR A 271 2.57 5.40 28.90
CA THR A 271 3.09 6.69 29.38
C THR A 271 3.74 7.51 28.27
N SER A 272 3.93 6.94 27.08
CA SER A 272 4.48 7.68 25.94
C SER A 272 3.54 8.81 25.51
N THR A 273 4.07 10.03 25.47
CA THR A 273 3.37 11.25 25.02
C THR A 273 3.63 11.55 23.53
N VAL A 274 4.40 10.70 22.86
CA VAL A 274 4.73 10.86 21.43
C VAL A 274 3.46 10.84 20.61
N GLN A 275 3.33 11.85 19.74
CA GLN A 275 2.21 12.00 18.83
C GLN A 275 2.52 11.30 17.50
N ILE A 276 1.88 10.16 17.27
CA ILE A 276 2.05 9.31 16.11
C ILE A 276 1.27 9.92 14.94
N PRO A 277 1.91 10.19 13.78
CA PRO A 277 1.20 10.54 12.56
C PRO A 277 0.34 9.36 12.09
N LEU A 278 -0.98 9.53 12.06
CA LEU A 278 -1.89 8.43 11.76
C LEU A 278 -1.78 7.97 10.30
N SER A 279 -1.34 8.85 9.39
CA SER A 279 -1.03 8.52 8.00
C SER A 279 0.10 7.49 7.83
N HIS A 280 0.99 7.34 8.83
CA HIS A 280 2.02 6.30 8.82
C HIS A 280 1.47 4.93 9.26
N LEU A 281 0.32 4.92 9.95
CA LEU A 281 -0.33 3.69 10.38
C LEU A 281 -1.28 3.16 9.28
N VAL A 282 -2.12 4.03 8.73
CA VAL A 282 -3.16 3.66 7.77
C VAL A 282 -3.27 4.71 6.65
N ASP A 283 -3.36 4.25 5.42
CA ASP A 283 -3.78 5.04 4.26
C ASP A 283 -5.04 4.43 3.64
N LEU A 284 -6.12 5.17 3.60
CA LEU A 284 -7.41 4.75 3.04
C LEU A 284 -7.58 5.15 1.57
N GLY A 285 -6.60 5.81 0.97
CA GLY A 285 -6.66 6.25 -0.42
C GLY A 285 -7.93 7.07 -0.71
N THR A 286 -8.66 6.72 -1.77
CA THR A 286 -9.90 7.44 -2.14
C THR A 286 -11.05 7.20 -1.16
N VAL A 287 -11.06 6.08 -0.42
CA VAL A 287 -12.04 5.79 0.64
C VAL A 287 -11.92 6.82 1.78
N GLY A 288 -10.74 7.34 2.02
CA GLY A 288 -10.48 8.38 3.00
C GLY A 288 -11.31 9.66 2.81
N ARG A 289 -11.81 9.94 1.60
CA ARG A 289 -12.66 11.11 1.30
C ARG A 289 -14.10 10.96 1.77
N LEU A 290 -14.51 9.78 2.17
CA LEU A 290 -15.84 9.55 2.71
C LEU A 290 -15.98 10.25 4.07
N ALA A 291 -17.19 10.72 4.38
CA ALA A 291 -17.51 11.23 5.70
C ALA A 291 -17.49 10.09 6.73
N LEU A 292 -17.15 10.41 7.99
CA LEU A 292 -17.20 9.47 9.10
C LEU A 292 -18.53 8.71 9.16
N GLY A 293 -18.47 7.43 9.47
CA GLY A 293 -19.61 6.52 9.50
C GLY A 293 -20.06 5.98 8.14
N GLN A 294 -19.54 6.50 7.03
CA GLN A 294 -19.83 5.96 5.70
C GLN A 294 -18.90 4.79 5.39
N LYS A 295 -19.48 3.65 4.99
CA LYS A 295 -18.71 2.44 4.66
C LYS A 295 -19.00 2.03 3.21
N PRO A 296 -17.97 1.86 2.36
CA PRO A 296 -18.17 1.37 1.01
C PRO A 296 -18.65 -0.09 1.08
N SER A 297 -19.68 -0.42 0.32
CA SER A 297 -20.18 -1.79 0.23
C SER A 297 -19.18 -2.69 -0.51
N GLY A 298 -18.89 -3.86 0.05
CA GLY A 298 -18.04 -4.88 -0.57
C GLY A 298 -16.53 -4.70 -0.36
N LEU A 299 -16.08 -3.60 0.25
CA LEU A 299 -14.70 -3.41 0.64
C LEU A 299 -14.55 -3.63 2.16
N GLY A 300 -14.11 -4.82 2.56
CA GLY A 300 -13.69 -5.08 3.92
C GLY A 300 -12.30 -4.47 4.16
N VAL A 301 -12.20 -3.48 5.04
CA VAL A 301 -10.91 -2.93 5.45
C VAL A 301 -10.67 -3.37 6.88
N ASP A 302 -10.07 -4.54 7.04
CA ASP A 302 -9.79 -5.11 8.35
C ASP A 302 -8.28 -5.23 8.57
N ALA A 303 -7.86 -5.10 9.82
CA ALA A 303 -6.48 -5.19 10.24
C ALA A 303 -6.36 -6.11 11.46
N SER A 304 -5.26 -6.84 11.60
CA SER A 304 -4.96 -7.57 12.83
C SER A 304 -4.80 -6.60 14.00
N ALA A 305 -5.50 -6.83 15.08
CA ALA A 305 -5.41 -6.01 16.29
C ALA A 305 -3.98 -5.96 16.82
N MET A 306 -3.31 -7.12 16.90
CA MET A 306 -1.92 -7.18 17.34
C MET A 306 -0.98 -6.45 16.37
N GLY A 307 -1.16 -6.65 15.05
CA GLY A 307 -0.36 -5.97 14.03
C GLY A 307 -0.48 -4.45 14.09
N MET A 308 -1.69 -3.93 14.25
CA MET A 308 -1.94 -2.50 14.41
C MET A 308 -1.33 -1.94 15.71
N LEU A 309 -1.45 -2.67 16.82
CA LEU A 309 -0.87 -2.29 18.10
C LEU A 309 0.66 -2.22 18.03
N THR A 310 1.31 -3.23 17.44
CA THR A 310 2.77 -3.26 17.30
C THR A 310 3.28 -2.18 16.35
N ALA A 311 2.58 -1.93 15.24
CA ALA A 311 2.90 -0.83 14.33
C ALA A 311 2.78 0.53 15.04
N ALA A 312 1.71 0.75 15.79
CA ALA A 312 1.53 1.98 16.58
C ALA A 312 2.58 2.11 17.69
N ALA A 313 2.91 1.02 18.40
CA ALA A 313 3.94 1.01 19.45
C ALA A 313 5.33 1.34 18.88
N SER A 314 5.64 0.83 17.70
CA SER A 314 6.92 1.15 17.01
C SER A 314 7.04 2.64 16.66
N LEU A 315 5.92 3.27 16.31
CA LEU A 315 5.85 4.71 16.02
C LEU A 315 5.77 5.59 17.30
N ALA A 316 5.39 5.00 18.45
CA ALA A 316 5.21 5.71 19.71
C ALA A 316 6.52 6.03 20.43
N ASN A 317 7.64 5.46 20.01
CA ASN A 317 8.94 5.71 20.61
C ASN A 317 9.64 6.88 19.90
N GLY A 318 9.63 8.05 20.53
CA GLY A 318 10.23 9.27 19.95
C GLY A 318 11.74 9.21 19.76
N THR A 319 12.43 8.28 20.43
CA THR A 319 13.87 8.00 20.24
C THR A 319 14.10 6.85 19.28
N ASN A 320 13.04 6.18 18.82
CA ASN A 320 13.06 4.99 17.99
C ASN A 320 13.92 3.84 18.56
N GLN A 321 14.07 3.79 19.88
CA GLN A 321 14.90 2.80 20.57
C GLN A 321 14.20 2.22 21.80
N ALA A 322 14.34 0.91 21.99
CA ALA A 322 14.05 0.23 23.24
C ALA A 322 15.31 -0.48 23.73
N GLN A 323 15.72 -0.22 24.95
CA GLN A 323 16.80 -0.95 25.61
C GLN A 323 16.16 -1.91 26.61
N LEU A 324 16.47 -3.18 26.46
CA LEU A 324 15.98 -4.26 27.32
C LEU A 324 17.18 -4.94 27.96
N ASP A 325 17.23 -4.94 29.29
CA ASP A 325 18.12 -5.80 30.05
C ASP A 325 17.37 -7.09 30.35
N LEU A 326 17.72 -8.15 29.64
CA LEU A 326 17.06 -9.46 29.77
C LEU A 326 17.66 -10.28 30.93
N GLY A 327 18.72 -9.81 31.55
CA GLY A 327 19.40 -10.51 32.64
C GLY A 327 19.83 -11.93 32.24
N VAL A 328 19.61 -12.90 33.13
CA VAL A 328 19.95 -14.33 32.94
C VAL A 328 18.77 -15.13 32.38
N THR A 329 17.86 -14.50 31.69
CA THR A 329 16.61 -15.19 31.22
C THR A 329 16.84 -16.14 30.05
N VAL A 330 18.00 -16.09 29.39
CA VAL A 330 18.35 -16.96 28.27
C VAL A 330 19.20 -18.12 28.78
N PRO A 331 18.74 -19.38 28.66
CA PRO A 331 19.50 -20.54 29.13
C PRO A 331 20.91 -20.61 28.50
N GLY A 332 21.92 -20.84 29.33
CA GLY A 332 23.31 -20.93 28.90
C GLY A 332 24.08 -19.60 28.81
N LEU A 333 23.41 -18.45 29.02
CA LEU A 333 24.06 -17.13 29.06
C LEU A 333 24.17 -16.60 30.50
N THR A 334 25.28 -15.92 30.80
CA THR A 334 25.49 -15.30 32.11
C THR A 334 24.96 -13.86 32.18
N ALA A 335 24.92 -13.17 31.04
CA ALA A 335 24.30 -11.86 30.90
C ALA A 335 23.84 -11.64 29.46
N THR A 336 22.72 -10.95 29.30
CA THR A 336 22.16 -10.63 27.98
C THR A 336 21.58 -9.21 28.01
N THR A 337 22.09 -8.35 27.12
CA THR A 337 21.52 -7.01 26.91
C THR A 337 21.06 -6.89 25.47
N LEU A 338 19.84 -6.43 25.27
CA LEU A 338 19.22 -6.23 23.97
C LEU A 338 18.89 -4.77 23.77
N ASN A 339 19.40 -4.18 22.69
CA ASN A 339 19.01 -2.87 22.22
C ASN A 339 18.31 -3.01 20.87
N VAL A 340 17.17 -2.37 20.73
CA VAL A 340 16.38 -2.37 19.49
C VAL A 340 16.17 -0.94 19.05
N ALA A 341 16.48 -0.63 17.82
CA ALA A 341 16.10 0.62 17.18
C ALA A 341 15.16 0.32 16.00
N ILE A 342 14.10 1.11 15.88
CA ILE A 342 13.11 0.99 14.83
C ILE A 342 13.11 2.30 14.07
N GLY A 343 13.43 2.25 12.77
CA GLY A 343 13.37 3.41 11.88
C GLY A 343 11.94 3.68 11.42
N GLU A 344 11.67 4.92 11.04
CA GLU A 344 10.44 5.23 10.35
C GLU A 344 10.36 4.46 9.02
N PRO A 345 9.16 4.03 8.58
CA PRO A 345 8.99 3.44 7.25
C PRO A 345 9.52 4.40 6.18
N MET A 346 10.31 3.90 5.23
CA MET A 346 10.85 4.73 4.16
C MET A 346 9.73 5.46 3.41
N GLN A 347 9.90 6.77 3.17
CA GLN A 347 8.95 7.62 2.44
C GLN A 347 7.56 7.72 3.09
N SER A 348 7.47 7.63 4.42
CA SER A 348 6.20 7.71 5.16
C SER A 348 5.16 6.69 4.65
N SER A 349 5.58 5.52 4.18
CA SER A 349 4.68 4.47 3.70
C SER A 349 3.83 3.93 4.85
N PRO A 350 2.52 3.77 4.68
CA PRO A 350 1.66 3.22 5.70
C PRO A 350 1.92 1.72 5.90
N TRP A 351 1.57 1.21 7.08
CA TRP A 351 1.58 -0.22 7.38
C TRP A 351 0.45 -0.97 6.67
N LEU A 352 -0.74 -0.34 6.55
CA LEU A 352 -1.91 -0.83 5.83
C LEU A 352 -2.38 0.23 4.85
N ALA A 353 -2.66 -0.16 3.62
CA ALA A 353 -3.21 0.74 2.62
C ALA A 353 -4.45 0.16 1.92
N VAL A 354 -5.34 1.06 1.53
CA VAL A 354 -6.41 0.83 0.58
C VAL A 354 -6.09 1.63 -0.68
N GLY A 355 -5.95 0.95 -1.81
CA GLY A 355 -5.58 1.67 -3.02
C GLY A 355 -5.77 0.89 -4.31
N GLU A 356 -5.40 1.55 -5.39
CA GLU A 356 -5.38 1.03 -6.76
C GLU A 356 -4.02 0.41 -7.09
N ALA A 357 -3.90 -0.18 -8.26
CA ALA A 357 -2.62 -0.64 -8.78
C ALA A 357 -1.56 0.48 -8.73
N GLY A 358 -0.42 0.18 -8.13
CA GLY A 358 0.66 1.13 -7.84
C GLY A 358 0.79 1.50 -6.36
N THR A 359 -0.20 1.20 -5.52
CA THR A 359 -0.13 1.40 -4.06
C THR A 359 0.95 0.53 -3.44
N VAL A 360 1.71 1.09 -2.50
CA VAL A 360 2.84 0.42 -1.85
C VAL A 360 2.72 0.54 -0.34
N VAL A 361 2.96 -0.57 0.36
CA VAL A 361 3.11 -0.62 1.82
C VAL A 361 4.49 -1.18 2.18
N ARG A 362 5.05 -0.75 3.31
CA ARG A 362 6.38 -1.17 3.76
C ARG A 362 6.40 -1.40 5.26
N THR A 363 7.25 -2.35 5.70
CA THR A 363 7.60 -2.48 7.12
C THR A 363 8.65 -1.43 7.51
N ALA A 364 8.82 -1.21 8.82
CA ALA A 364 9.90 -0.39 9.33
C ALA A 364 11.27 -1.07 9.16
N GLN A 365 12.34 -0.28 9.04
CA GLN A 365 13.69 -0.77 9.21
C GLN A 365 13.96 -1.06 10.69
N THR A 366 14.75 -2.07 10.98
CA THR A 366 15.03 -2.46 12.37
C THR A 366 16.51 -2.73 12.55
N ARG A 367 17.11 -2.18 13.60
CA ARG A 367 18.45 -2.52 14.08
C ARG A 367 18.35 -3.17 15.43
N ILE A 368 19.04 -4.28 15.58
CA ILE A 368 19.15 -5.03 16.82
C ILE A 368 20.62 -5.13 17.20
N LYS A 369 20.94 -4.77 18.43
CA LYS A 369 22.21 -5.06 19.06
C LYS A 369 21.95 -5.99 20.23
N LEU A 370 22.48 -7.19 20.13
CA LEU A 370 22.44 -8.18 21.20
C LEU A 370 23.85 -8.37 21.75
N LEU A 371 24.04 -8.10 23.02
CA LEU A 371 25.26 -8.43 23.73
C LEU A 371 24.98 -9.61 24.65
N ALA A 372 25.47 -10.77 24.25
CA ALA A 372 25.35 -12.00 25.02
C ALA A 372 26.71 -12.39 25.61
N SER A 373 26.76 -12.69 26.90
CA SER A 373 27.98 -13.06 27.60
C SER A 373 27.85 -14.41 28.27
N VAL A 374 28.92 -15.20 28.17
CA VAL A 374 29.06 -16.47 28.88
C VAL A 374 30.37 -16.44 29.63
N THR A 375 30.31 -16.76 30.90
CA THR A 375 31.50 -16.87 31.75
C THR A 375 31.60 -18.29 32.27
N VAL A 376 32.69 -18.96 31.94
CA VAL A 376 32.96 -20.31 32.43
C VAL A 376 34.08 -20.22 33.46
N GLY A 377 33.76 -20.62 34.69
CA GLY A 377 34.73 -20.74 35.77
C GLY A 377 35.59 -22.03 35.63
N ASN A 378 36.86 -21.92 36.01
CA ASN A 378 37.76 -23.06 36.11
C ASN A 378 38.23 -23.68 34.80
N SER A 379 38.62 -22.87 33.82
CA SER A 379 39.42 -23.37 32.70
C SER A 379 40.88 -23.46 33.14
N ASN A 380 41.45 -24.69 33.21
CA ASN A 380 42.86 -24.95 33.50
C ASN A 380 43.75 -24.50 32.33
N ILE A 381 43.74 -23.21 31.99
CA ILE A 381 44.62 -22.64 30.98
C ILE A 381 45.77 -21.94 31.73
N GLY A 382 46.94 -22.56 31.73
CA GLY A 382 48.14 -21.97 32.32
C GLY A 382 48.40 -22.20 33.82
N GLY A 383 47.81 -23.25 34.44
CA GLY A 383 48.17 -23.66 35.81
C GLY A 383 47.56 -22.87 36.97
N GLY A 384 46.59 -22.04 36.73
CA GLY A 384 45.81 -21.30 37.73
C GLY A 384 44.31 -21.27 37.44
N THR A 385 43.48 -20.91 38.44
CA THR A 385 42.03 -20.68 38.27
C THR A 385 41.84 -19.45 37.37
N SER A 386 41.58 -19.68 36.11
CA SER A 386 41.30 -18.66 35.10
C SER A 386 39.81 -18.65 34.73
N LEU A 387 39.28 -17.47 34.55
CA LEU A 387 37.93 -17.23 34.06
C LEU A 387 37.99 -17.00 32.56
N LEU A 388 37.35 -17.88 31.80
CA LEU A 388 37.14 -17.67 30.37
C LEU A 388 35.79 -16.93 30.21
N SER A 389 35.84 -15.71 29.75
CA SER A 389 34.65 -14.97 29.35
C SER A 389 34.55 -14.88 27.83
N VAL A 390 33.40 -15.20 27.28
CA VAL A 390 33.08 -15.04 25.87
C VAL A 390 31.93 -14.05 25.76
N THR A 391 32.08 -13.07 24.89
CA THR A 391 31.08 -12.02 24.64
C THR A 391 30.75 -12.01 23.14
N LEU A 392 29.48 -12.06 22.82
CA LEU A 392 28.93 -12.02 21.47
C LEU A 392 28.27 -10.66 21.22
N PRO A 393 28.96 -9.70 20.63
CA PRO A 393 28.35 -8.45 20.18
C PRO A 393 27.73 -8.67 18.80
N LEU A 394 26.46 -9.07 18.78
CA LEU A 394 25.71 -9.32 17.57
C LEU A 394 24.91 -8.09 17.17
N HIS A 395 25.20 -7.56 15.98
CA HIS A 395 24.44 -6.49 15.34
C HIS A 395 23.67 -7.06 14.18
N ILE A 396 22.37 -6.77 14.09
CA ILE A 396 21.51 -7.20 13.00
C ILE A 396 20.80 -5.95 12.47
N GLU A 397 20.91 -5.72 11.19
CA GLU A 397 20.16 -4.69 10.48
C GLU A 397 19.22 -5.35 9.48
N ILE A 398 17.94 -5.03 9.55
CA ILE A 398 16.89 -5.54 8.67
C ILE A 398 16.30 -4.37 7.92
N ALA A 399 16.46 -4.38 6.59
CA ALA A 399 15.80 -3.44 5.72
C ALA A 399 14.30 -3.75 5.64
N TYR A 400 13.52 -2.76 5.22
CA TYR A 400 12.08 -2.90 5.07
C TYR A 400 11.70 -3.98 4.05
N ALA A 401 10.63 -4.72 4.33
CA ALA A 401 9.91 -5.50 3.34
C ALA A 401 8.92 -4.59 2.60
N GLU A 402 8.72 -4.83 1.32
CA GLU A 402 7.84 -4.05 0.46
C GLU A 402 6.79 -4.92 -0.20
N ALA A 403 5.54 -4.46 -0.18
CA ALA A 403 4.45 -5.05 -0.94
C ALA A 403 3.81 -3.97 -1.81
N LYS A 404 3.80 -4.19 -3.12
CA LYS A 404 3.25 -3.28 -4.13
C LYS A 404 2.08 -3.94 -4.83
N LEU A 405 0.93 -3.32 -4.79
CA LEU A 405 -0.24 -3.74 -5.55
C LEU A 405 0.03 -3.50 -7.04
N THR A 406 0.10 -4.57 -7.82
CA THR A 406 0.41 -4.50 -9.26
C THR A 406 -0.81 -4.60 -10.13
N ASP A 407 -1.79 -5.44 -9.75
CA ASP A 407 -3.00 -5.65 -10.54
C ASP A 407 -4.20 -6.04 -9.68
N ILE A 408 -5.38 -5.59 -10.11
CA ILE A 408 -6.68 -6.06 -9.63
C ILE A 408 -7.53 -6.39 -10.86
N SER A 409 -7.87 -7.64 -11.03
CA SER A 409 -8.61 -8.12 -12.20
C SER A 409 -9.93 -8.77 -11.77
N CYS A 410 -11.00 -8.46 -12.50
CA CYS A 410 -12.36 -8.95 -12.24
C CYS A 410 -13.01 -9.40 -13.57
N PRO A 411 -12.53 -10.50 -14.18
CA PRO A 411 -12.94 -10.85 -15.55
C PRO A 411 -14.42 -11.18 -15.72
N THR A 412 -15.08 -11.74 -14.72
CA THR A 412 -16.48 -12.19 -14.80
C THR A 412 -17.33 -11.73 -13.60
N GLY A 413 -16.91 -10.67 -12.91
CA GLY A 413 -17.63 -10.11 -11.79
C GLY A 413 -16.90 -10.25 -10.44
N PRO A 414 -17.52 -9.86 -9.32
CA PRO A 414 -16.86 -9.77 -8.02
C PRO A 414 -16.24 -11.07 -7.50
N GLU A 415 -16.86 -12.23 -7.78
CA GLU A 415 -16.35 -13.52 -7.33
C GLU A 415 -15.14 -14.02 -8.12
N SER A 416 -14.84 -13.38 -9.26
CA SER A 416 -13.66 -13.67 -10.07
C SER A 416 -12.48 -12.78 -9.74
N ILE A 417 -12.58 -11.96 -8.70
CA ILE A 417 -11.56 -11.00 -8.33
C ILE A 417 -10.23 -11.69 -8.04
N LYS A 418 -9.17 -11.12 -8.61
CA LYS A 418 -7.78 -11.51 -8.37
C LYS A 418 -6.99 -10.26 -8.07
N VAL A 419 -6.26 -10.28 -6.96
CA VAL A 419 -5.37 -9.21 -6.54
C VAL A 419 -3.94 -9.72 -6.62
N THR A 420 -3.08 -9.06 -7.38
CA THR A 420 -1.67 -9.41 -7.52
C THR A 420 -0.82 -8.38 -6.80
N ILE A 421 0.03 -8.87 -5.90
CA ILE A 421 0.93 -8.04 -5.09
C ILE A 421 2.36 -8.50 -5.30
N ALA A 422 3.17 -7.64 -5.90
CA ALA A 422 4.60 -7.83 -6.01
C ALA A 422 5.23 -7.60 -4.63
N THR A 423 5.79 -8.65 -4.07
CA THR A 423 6.32 -8.67 -2.69
C THR A 423 7.81 -8.91 -2.68
N ARG A 424 8.52 -8.06 -1.96
CA ARG A 424 9.97 -8.17 -1.76
C ARG A 424 10.25 -8.25 -0.26
N PRO A 425 10.87 -9.34 0.24
CA PRO A 425 11.28 -9.44 1.62
C PRO A 425 12.41 -8.47 1.94
N GLY A 426 12.54 -8.09 3.21
CA GLY A 426 13.64 -7.24 3.70
C GLY A 426 14.98 -7.94 3.64
N VAL A 427 16.02 -7.20 3.30
CA VAL A 427 17.41 -7.65 3.37
C VAL A 427 17.87 -7.69 4.82
N VAL A 428 18.68 -8.66 5.15
CA VAL A 428 19.27 -8.82 6.49
C VAL A 428 20.79 -8.77 6.39
N GLU A 429 21.37 -7.88 7.18
CA GLU A 429 22.82 -7.86 7.43
C GLU A 429 23.06 -8.14 8.91
N ALA A 430 23.99 -9.02 9.21
CA ALA A 430 24.35 -9.38 10.57
C ALA A 430 25.87 -9.34 10.73
N HIS A 431 26.32 -8.75 11.83
CA HIS A 431 27.72 -8.60 12.15
C HIS A 431 27.98 -9.05 13.60
N LEU A 432 28.95 -9.90 13.76
CA LEU A 432 29.55 -10.21 15.05
C LEU A 432 30.80 -9.33 15.19
N ALA A 433 30.66 -8.14 15.74
CA ALA A 433 31.69 -7.09 15.72
C ALA A 433 31.36 -5.96 16.69
N ALA A 434 32.30 -5.06 16.98
CA ALA A 434 31.98 -3.75 17.52
C ALA A 434 31.46 -2.83 16.42
N SER A 435 30.56 -1.91 16.76
CA SER A 435 29.99 -0.93 15.83
C SER A 435 30.48 0.48 16.15
N SER A 436 30.58 1.33 15.13
CA SER A 436 30.81 2.79 15.30
C SER A 436 29.72 3.49 16.11
N ALA A 437 28.55 2.87 16.25
CA ALA A 437 27.43 3.35 17.03
C ALA A 437 27.42 2.84 18.49
N ASP A 438 28.39 1.99 18.88
CA ASP A 438 28.47 1.48 20.25
C ASP A 438 28.70 2.59 21.25
N GLY A 439 27.87 2.61 22.32
CA GLY A 439 27.89 3.67 23.33
C GLY A 439 27.25 4.99 22.90
N ASN A 440 26.75 5.09 21.67
CA ASN A 440 26.01 6.26 21.17
C ASN A 440 24.61 5.87 20.71
N PRO A 441 23.59 5.96 21.59
CA PRO A 441 22.21 5.60 21.23
C PRO A 441 21.66 6.37 20.03
N GLY A 442 21.98 7.66 19.90
CA GLY A 442 21.52 8.45 18.76
C GLY A 442 22.10 7.97 17.42
N ALA A 443 23.37 7.56 17.39
CA ALA A 443 23.99 6.99 16.20
C ALA A 443 23.42 5.59 15.87
N PHE A 444 23.05 4.81 16.87
CA PHE A 444 22.44 3.50 16.68
C PHE A 444 21.06 3.61 16.04
N ALA A 445 20.27 4.64 16.39
CA ALA A 445 18.95 4.89 15.81
C ALA A 445 18.95 5.72 14.52
N ASP A 446 20.09 6.25 14.11
CA ASP A 446 20.20 7.05 12.88
C ASP A 446 20.32 6.12 11.64
N PHE A 447 19.18 5.77 11.06
CA PHE A 447 19.11 4.94 9.85
C PHE A 447 19.58 5.66 8.58
N THR A 448 19.84 6.96 8.64
CA THR A 448 20.38 7.71 7.50
C THR A 448 21.87 7.47 7.29
N LYS A 449 22.56 6.93 8.30
CA LYS A 449 23.98 6.64 8.26
C LYS A 449 24.26 5.14 8.40
N PRO A 450 25.06 4.57 7.50
CA PRO A 450 25.53 3.20 7.66
C PRO A 450 26.44 3.09 8.89
N GLN A 451 26.38 1.94 9.57
CA GLN A 451 27.30 1.62 10.66
C GLN A 451 28.59 1.02 10.11
N SER A 452 29.72 1.35 10.72
CA SER A 452 31.00 0.69 10.44
C SER A 452 31.28 -0.32 11.55
N PHE A 453 31.81 -1.49 11.15
CA PHE A 453 32.05 -2.62 12.04
C PHE A 453 33.54 -2.91 12.16
N TYR A 454 34.00 -3.22 13.38
CA TYR A 454 35.41 -3.43 13.69
C TYR A 454 35.62 -4.70 14.50
N ASN A 455 36.85 -5.27 14.41
CA ASN A 455 37.25 -6.36 15.26
C ASN A 455 37.15 -5.98 16.73
N THR A 456 36.53 -6.83 17.52
CA THR A 456 36.33 -6.62 18.96
C THR A 456 36.78 -7.82 19.76
N GLU A 457 36.96 -7.65 21.07
CA GLU A 457 37.26 -8.76 21.98
C GLU A 457 36.02 -9.67 22.08
N ILE A 458 36.17 -10.89 21.57
CA ILE A 458 35.12 -11.92 21.61
C ILE A 458 35.34 -12.84 22.81
N ALA A 459 36.61 -13.11 23.16
CA ALA A 459 36.93 -13.91 24.31
C ALA A 459 38.12 -13.36 25.07
N ALA A 460 38.08 -13.47 26.37
CA ALA A 460 39.20 -13.12 27.25
C ALA A 460 39.40 -14.18 28.32
N VAL A 461 40.64 -14.53 28.54
CA VAL A 461 41.09 -15.31 29.71
C VAL A 461 41.70 -14.35 30.71
N ARG A 462 41.06 -14.27 31.88
CA ARG A 462 41.49 -13.35 32.97
C ARG A 462 41.88 -14.11 34.19
N LEU A 463 43.00 -13.73 34.77
CA LEU A 463 43.47 -14.17 36.06
C LEU A 463 43.34 -12.98 37.04
N LEU A 464 42.49 -13.06 38.05
CA LEU A 464 42.32 -12.02 39.06
C LEU A 464 42.11 -10.58 38.49
N LEU A 465 41.37 -10.39 37.41
CA LEU A 465 41.15 -9.14 36.71
C LEU A 465 42.21 -8.75 35.66
N VAL A 466 43.33 -9.43 35.57
CA VAL A 466 44.33 -9.14 34.57
C VAL A 466 44.03 -9.98 33.31
N PRO A 467 43.81 -9.37 32.14
CA PRO A 467 43.65 -10.12 30.92
C PRO A 467 44.96 -10.75 30.47
N LEU A 468 45.08 -12.08 30.57
CA LEU A 468 46.24 -12.83 30.10
C LEU A 468 46.20 -13.07 28.59
N LEU A 469 44.99 -13.28 28.06
CA LEU A 469 44.76 -13.50 26.66
C LEU A 469 43.47 -12.79 26.24
N SER A 470 43.56 -12.04 25.16
CA SER A 470 42.42 -11.44 24.49
C SER A 470 42.33 -11.97 23.07
N VAL A 471 41.20 -12.55 22.72
CA VAL A 471 40.88 -13.01 21.36
C VAL A 471 39.96 -12.02 20.74
N LYS A 472 40.42 -11.33 19.71
CA LYS A 472 39.63 -10.38 18.93
C LYS A 472 39.18 -11.01 17.62
N GLY A 473 38.00 -10.62 17.15
CA GLY A 473 37.50 -11.10 15.87
C GLY A 473 36.30 -10.31 15.37
N SER A 474 35.93 -10.64 14.16
CA SER A 474 34.68 -10.18 13.55
C SER A 474 34.20 -11.23 12.54
N ALA A 475 32.90 -11.24 12.32
CA ALA A 475 32.23 -11.96 11.27
C ALA A 475 31.11 -11.13 10.66
N ALA A 476 30.84 -11.35 9.40
CA ALA A 476 29.73 -10.70 8.69
C ALA A 476 28.93 -11.74 7.91
N PHE A 477 27.64 -11.50 7.83
CA PHE A 477 26.69 -12.26 7.04
C PHE A 477 25.69 -11.28 6.40
N ALA A 478 25.48 -11.38 5.10
CA ALA A 478 24.50 -10.57 4.39
C ALA A 478 23.63 -11.44 3.50
N MET A 479 22.31 -11.22 3.57
CA MET A 479 21.33 -11.78 2.65
C MET A 479 20.89 -10.68 1.69
N THR A 480 21.30 -10.77 0.42
CA THR A 480 21.13 -9.69 -0.56
C THR A 480 20.09 -9.99 -1.64
N ASN A 481 19.36 -11.11 -1.57
CA ASN A 481 18.38 -11.45 -2.61
C ASN A 481 17.13 -10.56 -2.51
N MET A 482 17.03 -9.61 -3.44
CA MET A 482 15.95 -8.61 -3.52
C MET A 482 14.94 -8.91 -4.64
N THR A 483 14.86 -10.13 -5.15
CA THR A 483 13.90 -10.47 -6.21
C THR A 483 12.46 -10.34 -5.69
N SER A 484 11.64 -9.59 -6.44
CA SER A 484 10.22 -9.47 -6.15
C SER A 484 9.49 -10.73 -6.61
N THR A 485 8.58 -11.23 -5.79
CA THR A 485 7.70 -12.36 -6.09
C THR A 485 6.26 -11.90 -6.11
N ASP A 486 5.53 -12.27 -7.16
CA ASP A 486 4.13 -11.94 -7.27
C ASP A 486 3.27 -12.92 -6.46
N LEU A 487 2.52 -12.38 -5.51
CA LEU A 487 1.51 -13.10 -4.75
C LEU A 487 0.13 -12.81 -5.33
N VAL A 488 -0.58 -13.85 -5.77
CA VAL A 488 -1.93 -13.72 -6.32
C VAL A 488 -2.94 -14.15 -5.26
N PHE A 489 -3.88 -13.27 -4.92
CA PHE A 489 -4.98 -13.53 -3.99
C PHE A 489 -6.28 -13.62 -4.78
N ASN A 490 -6.92 -14.79 -4.73
CA ASN A 490 -8.22 -15.02 -5.33
C ASN A 490 -9.36 -14.62 -4.37
N TYR A 491 -10.60 -14.62 -4.83
CA TYR A 491 -11.78 -14.31 -4.01
C TYR A 491 -11.83 -15.10 -2.70
N SER A 492 -11.57 -16.41 -2.74
CA SER A 492 -11.53 -17.28 -1.54
C SER A 492 -10.41 -16.90 -0.57
N ASP A 493 -9.23 -16.52 -1.08
CA ASP A 493 -8.11 -16.06 -0.24
C ASP A 493 -8.46 -14.77 0.49
N ILE A 494 -9.11 -13.83 -0.22
CA ILE A 494 -9.54 -12.53 0.33
C ILE A 494 -10.63 -12.74 1.38
N ALA A 495 -11.63 -13.58 1.09
CA ALA A 495 -12.73 -13.89 2.00
C ALA A 495 -12.22 -14.58 3.28
N ALA A 496 -11.28 -15.50 3.15
CA ALA A 496 -10.63 -16.17 4.28
C ALA A 496 -9.52 -15.33 4.93
N LYS A 497 -9.20 -14.14 4.36
CA LYS A 497 -8.11 -13.27 4.80
C LYS A 497 -6.78 -14.03 4.89
N THR A 498 -6.52 -14.89 3.91
CA THR A 498 -5.35 -15.76 3.86
C THR A 498 -4.06 -14.94 3.84
N ILE A 499 -3.10 -15.36 4.63
CA ILE A 499 -1.76 -14.77 4.63
C ILE A 499 -0.89 -15.58 3.66
N LYS A 500 -0.26 -14.90 2.71
CA LYS A 500 0.74 -15.49 1.82
C LYS A 500 2.11 -14.94 2.13
N THR A 501 3.10 -15.83 2.19
CA THR A 501 4.46 -15.51 2.61
C THR A 501 5.41 -15.62 1.43
N VAL A 502 6.27 -14.64 1.25
CA VAL A 502 7.46 -14.73 0.41
C VAL A 502 8.65 -14.89 1.34
N SER A 503 9.47 -15.91 1.10
CA SER A 503 10.73 -16.09 1.82
C SER A 503 11.90 -16.06 0.85
N THR A 504 12.99 -15.40 1.24
CA THR A 504 14.30 -15.59 0.61
C THR A 504 14.78 -17.01 0.92
N GLN A 505 15.26 -17.70 -0.09
CA GLN A 505 15.59 -19.14 -0.03
C GLN A 505 16.38 -19.55 1.22
N ASN A 506 15.92 -20.64 1.84
CA ASN A 506 16.64 -21.53 2.76
C ASN A 506 17.43 -20.87 3.90
N LEU A 507 16.71 -20.26 4.86
CA LEU A 507 17.23 -20.10 6.21
C LEU A 507 17.29 -21.49 6.93
N THR A 508 17.91 -22.47 6.31
CA THR A 508 18.15 -23.78 6.93
C THR A 508 19.36 -23.75 7.86
N GLN A 509 20.22 -22.72 7.75
CA GLN A 509 21.30 -22.45 8.70
C GLN A 509 20.92 -21.28 9.60
N SER A 510 21.10 -21.49 10.89
CA SER A 510 20.99 -20.43 11.89
C SER A 510 21.87 -19.23 11.52
N LEU A 511 21.35 -18.02 11.69
CA LEU A 511 22.10 -16.78 11.45
C LEU A 511 23.40 -16.76 12.24
N THR A 512 23.32 -17.13 13.53
CA THR A 512 24.45 -17.16 14.45
C THR A 512 25.46 -18.24 14.06
N THR A 513 25.01 -19.42 13.60
CA THR A 513 25.90 -20.48 13.10
C THR A 513 26.66 -20.01 11.87
N SER A 514 26.01 -19.31 10.94
CA SER A 514 26.67 -18.75 9.75
C SER A 514 27.72 -17.70 10.11
N LEU A 515 27.44 -16.85 11.10
CA LEU A 515 28.41 -15.88 11.62
C LEU A 515 29.60 -16.56 12.29
N VAL A 516 29.36 -17.56 13.13
CA VAL A 516 30.44 -18.29 13.82
C VAL A 516 31.32 -19.04 12.84
N SER A 517 30.76 -19.62 11.78
CA SER A 517 31.55 -20.29 10.73
C SER A 517 32.46 -19.33 9.94
N ASN A 518 32.03 -18.09 9.79
CA ASN A 518 32.79 -17.03 9.10
C ASN A 518 33.70 -16.22 10.03
N LEU A 519 33.83 -16.63 11.30
CA LEU A 519 34.51 -15.86 12.32
C LEU A 519 36.06 -15.87 12.10
N SER A 520 36.59 -14.68 11.86
CA SER A 520 38.04 -14.46 11.81
C SER A 520 38.54 -14.07 13.20
N LEU A 521 39.41 -14.89 13.77
CA LEU A 521 39.94 -14.69 15.13
C LEU A 521 41.43 -14.33 15.10
N THR A 522 41.79 -13.30 15.85
CA THR A 522 43.20 -12.92 16.13
C THR A 522 43.42 -12.89 17.64
N ALA A 523 44.52 -13.42 18.10
CA ALA A 523 44.85 -13.44 19.52
C ALA A 523 45.93 -12.41 19.86
N ASN A 524 45.74 -11.70 20.96
CA ASN A 524 46.75 -10.82 21.56
C ASN A 524 47.09 -11.32 22.96
N VAL A 525 48.37 -11.55 23.20
CA VAL A 525 48.91 -11.99 24.49
C VAL A 525 49.68 -10.82 25.12
N LEU A 526 49.38 -10.47 26.34
CA LEU A 526 50.06 -9.44 27.07
C LEU A 526 51.29 -10.03 27.79
N GLY A 527 52.50 -9.77 27.27
CA GLY A 527 53.75 -9.75 28.06
C GLY A 527 54.35 -11.08 28.51
N LEU A 528 53.84 -12.23 28.06
CA LEU A 528 54.44 -13.53 28.43
C LEU A 528 55.02 -14.22 27.21
N PRO A 529 56.22 -14.90 27.32
CA PRO A 529 56.81 -15.68 26.25
C PRO A 529 56.08 -17.03 26.11
N ILE A 530 54.85 -16.99 25.63
CA ILE A 530 54.03 -18.20 25.41
C ILE A 530 54.03 -18.51 23.90
N ASN A 531 54.13 -19.80 23.55
CA ASN A 531 54.03 -20.24 22.17
C ASN A 531 52.62 -19.97 21.64
N LEU A 532 52.49 -18.88 20.88
CA LEU A 532 51.21 -18.32 20.40
C LEU A 532 50.41 -19.33 19.57
N ASN A 533 51.12 -20.18 18.77
CA ASN A 533 50.47 -21.18 17.91
C ASN A 533 49.86 -22.33 18.73
N ALA A 534 50.51 -22.77 19.80
CA ALA A 534 49.98 -23.82 20.69
C ALA A 534 48.76 -23.30 21.48
N LEU A 535 48.79 -22.04 21.91
CA LEU A 535 47.68 -21.41 22.66
C LEU A 535 46.48 -21.17 21.73
N LEU A 536 46.69 -20.69 20.51
CA LEU A 536 45.65 -20.52 19.51
C LEU A 536 45.00 -21.86 19.10
N GLY A 537 45.80 -22.94 19.05
CA GLY A 537 45.31 -24.28 18.75
C GLY A 537 44.34 -24.84 19.78
N THR A 538 44.48 -24.43 21.06
CA THR A 538 43.58 -24.87 22.16
C THR A 538 42.44 -23.89 22.43
N VAL A 539 42.67 -22.61 22.40
CA VAL A 539 41.66 -21.59 22.75
C VAL A 539 40.67 -21.38 21.63
N LYS A 540 41.09 -21.36 20.37
CA LYS A 540 40.18 -21.18 19.24
C LYS A 540 39.05 -22.23 19.16
N PRO A 541 39.35 -23.56 19.24
CA PRO A 541 38.30 -24.57 19.31
C PRO A 541 37.38 -24.44 20.52
N ALA A 542 37.94 -24.10 21.70
CA ALA A 542 37.15 -23.91 22.91
C ALA A 542 36.17 -22.71 22.80
N VAL A 543 36.65 -21.60 22.23
CA VAL A 543 35.81 -20.43 21.96
C VAL A 543 34.71 -20.77 20.95
N VAL A 544 35.07 -21.44 19.85
CA VAL A 544 34.08 -21.85 18.83
C VAL A 544 33.07 -22.86 19.40
N ALA A 545 33.50 -23.81 20.21
CA ALA A 545 32.59 -24.76 20.88
C ALA A 545 31.62 -24.05 21.82
N LEU A 546 32.10 -23.07 22.60
CA LEU A 546 31.26 -22.29 23.49
C LEU A 546 30.31 -21.36 22.71
N LEU A 547 30.76 -20.75 21.64
CA LEU A 547 29.92 -19.99 20.73
C LEU A 547 28.82 -20.87 20.15
N ASN A 548 29.13 -22.05 19.67
CA ASN A 548 28.17 -22.99 19.11
C ASN A 548 27.12 -23.44 20.14
N SER A 549 27.48 -23.54 21.42
CA SER A 549 26.52 -23.93 22.47
C SER A 549 25.43 -22.87 22.74
N VAL A 550 25.71 -21.61 22.41
CA VAL A 550 24.77 -20.49 22.64
C VAL A 550 24.09 -20.00 21.35
N THR A 551 24.42 -20.56 20.18
CA THR A 551 23.80 -20.13 18.91
C THR A 551 22.29 -20.36 18.89
N ALA A 552 21.80 -21.54 19.28
CA ALA A 552 20.38 -21.86 19.25
C ALA A 552 19.54 -20.98 20.21
N PRO A 553 19.94 -20.74 21.48
CA PRO A 553 19.28 -19.78 22.35
C PRO A 553 19.25 -18.35 21.80
N VAL A 554 20.38 -17.90 21.22
CA VAL A 554 20.49 -16.55 20.65
C VAL A 554 19.58 -16.42 19.42
N ASP A 555 19.57 -17.39 18.52
CA ASP A 555 18.69 -17.39 17.34
C ASP A 555 17.22 -17.38 17.74
N THR A 556 16.85 -18.18 18.75
CA THR A 556 15.48 -18.18 19.28
C THR A 556 15.09 -16.81 19.85
N LEU A 557 16.00 -16.16 20.59
CA LEU A 557 15.76 -14.83 21.13
C LEU A 557 15.60 -13.79 19.99
N VAL A 558 16.51 -13.78 19.03
CA VAL A 558 16.45 -12.86 17.87
C VAL A 558 15.15 -13.08 17.10
N TYR A 559 14.80 -14.33 16.81
CA TYR A 559 13.53 -14.66 16.14
C TYR A 559 12.32 -14.13 16.89
N ASN A 560 12.25 -14.35 18.21
CA ASN A 560 11.12 -13.89 19.04
C ASN A 560 11.03 -12.35 19.09
N VAL A 561 12.17 -11.65 19.16
CA VAL A 561 12.22 -10.19 19.13
C VAL A 561 11.70 -9.66 17.80
N LEU A 562 12.17 -10.21 16.71
CA LEU A 562 11.76 -9.79 15.37
C LEU A 562 10.28 -10.08 15.11
N ALA A 563 9.81 -11.26 15.49
CA ALA A 563 8.40 -11.62 15.42
C ALA A 563 7.53 -10.65 16.22
N ALA A 564 7.97 -10.27 17.43
CA ALA A 564 7.27 -9.29 18.26
C ALA A 564 7.20 -7.88 17.63
N LEU A 565 8.20 -7.53 16.83
CA LEU A 565 8.24 -6.26 16.08
C LEU A 565 7.46 -6.30 14.76
N GLY A 566 6.87 -7.45 14.41
CA GLY A 566 6.22 -7.63 13.12
C GLY A 566 7.20 -7.70 11.95
N VAL A 567 8.44 -8.13 12.20
CA VAL A 567 9.51 -8.26 11.21
C VAL A 567 10.01 -9.70 11.20
N SER A 568 10.16 -10.30 10.04
CA SER A 568 10.78 -11.63 9.87
C SER A 568 12.04 -11.54 9.04
N VAL A 569 13.04 -12.31 9.44
CA VAL A 569 14.31 -12.41 8.70
C VAL A 569 14.06 -13.04 7.33
N GLY A 570 14.27 -12.27 6.27
CA GLY A 570 14.13 -12.76 4.91
C GLY A 570 12.72 -13.25 4.53
N GLN A 571 11.69 -12.86 5.27
CA GLN A 571 10.30 -13.19 4.97
C GLN A 571 9.43 -11.94 4.95
N ALA A 572 8.40 -11.96 4.11
CA ALA A 572 7.35 -10.96 4.09
C ALA A 572 5.99 -11.66 3.99
N ASP A 573 5.16 -11.43 4.98
CA ASP A 573 3.78 -11.88 5.01
C ASP A 573 2.89 -10.78 4.44
N VAL A 574 2.10 -11.12 3.44
CA VAL A 574 1.14 -10.21 2.83
C VAL A 574 -0.26 -10.75 3.07
N ARG A 575 -1.16 -9.85 3.43
CA ARG A 575 -2.57 -10.16 3.65
C ARG A 575 -3.42 -9.17 2.86
N VAL A 576 -4.35 -9.67 2.06
CA VAL A 576 -5.41 -8.88 1.43
C VAL A 576 -6.68 -9.10 2.24
N THR A 577 -7.25 -8.04 2.79
CA THR A 577 -8.41 -8.11 3.69
C THR A 577 -9.72 -7.70 3.02
N GLY A 578 -9.61 -7.02 1.89
CA GLY A 578 -10.77 -6.66 1.08
C GLY A 578 -10.34 -6.21 -0.30
N ALA A 579 -11.20 -6.42 -1.28
CA ALA A 579 -10.99 -5.89 -2.62
C ALA A 579 -12.33 -5.68 -3.31
N THR A 580 -12.39 -4.67 -4.17
CA THR A 580 -13.58 -4.37 -4.97
C THR A 580 -13.19 -4.12 -6.41
N CYS A 581 -14.02 -4.59 -7.32
CA CYS A 581 -13.85 -4.34 -8.76
C CYS A 581 -14.14 -2.89 -9.16
N GLY A 582 -14.56 -2.07 -8.21
CA GLY A 582 -14.91 -0.67 -8.45
C GLY A 582 -16.26 -0.50 -9.17
N ARG A 583 -16.85 0.68 -9.00
CA ARG A 583 -17.99 1.11 -9.82
C ARG A 583 -17.45 1.98 -10.94
N SER A 584 -17.86 1.68 -12.16
CA SER A 584 -17.52 2.53 -13.29
C SER A 584 -18.32 3.84 -13.22
N VAL A 585 -17.62 4.96 -13.36
CA VAL A 585 -18.19 6.30 -13.33
C VAL A 585 -17.68 7.12 -14.51
N LEU A 586 -18.54 8.02 -15.01
CA LEU A 586 -18.11 9.00 -16.00
C LEU A 586 -17.16 10.02 -15.35
N VAL A 587 -16.07 10.32 -16.02
CA VAL A 587 -15.03 11.24 -15.52
C VAL A 587 -14.72 12.39 -16.47
N GLN A 588 -15.10 12.29 -17.74
CA GLN A 588 -15.00 13.32 -18.79
C GLN A 588 -16.04 13.10 -19.88
#